data_3f6b4aa41558309fbdd1a7f04d5a2698
#
_entry.id   3f6b4aa41558309fbdd1a7f04d5a2698
#
_cell.length_a   1.000
_cell.length_b   1.000
_cell.length_c   1.000
_cell.angle_alpha   90.00
_cell.angle_beta   90.00
_cell.angle_gamma   90.00
#
_symmetry.space_group_name_H-M   'P 1'
#
loop_
_entity.id
_entity.type
_entity.pdbx_description
1 polymer ?
#
loop_
_entity_poly.entity_id
_entity_poly.type
_entity_poly.pdbx_seq_one_letter_code
_entity_poly.pdbx_strand_id
1 'polypeptide(L)'
;MEKIRKNFGFGCMRLPMIGEDVDIEQTKQMVDCFLEQGFNYFDTAHGYLQGKSELALKECLTSRYPREDYVLTNKLSGSYIKKEEDIRPFFESQLAACGVDYFDFYLMHSQSTTNYQHYRDCRAYETAFALKAEGKVRHVGISFHDRAAVLEQILTDYPAIEVVQIQFNYLDYDDVAVQSRKCYEVCRRHGKPVLVMEPVKGGSLVNLPDDAKAVLDALHGGSPASYAIRFAAGFPGMLMVLSGMSSMEQMQDNLSYMKDFTPLNNAERTAVSKVVEIFRKQDLIPCTSCRYCTDGCPKHISIPDLFAIMNTKHTHHDWNADYYYEDVHTGPGSRASDCIRCGQCERVCPQHLPIRQLLQDVAKEFEKG
;
A
#
# COMPACT_ATOMS: atom_id res chain seq x y z
N MET A 1 -1.47 -15.07 14.94
CA MET A 1 -2.64 -14.39 14.32
C MET A 1 -3.90 -14.54 15.15
N GLU A 2 -3.90 -15.38 16.16
CA GLU A 2 -5.07 -15.68 17.02
C GLU A 2 -5.64 -14.50 17.81
N LYS A 3 -4.81 -13.46 18.06
CA LYS A 3 -5.25 -12.24 18.77
C LYS A 3 -6.11 -11.29 17.93
N ILE A 4 -6.11 -11.39 16.61
CA ILE A 4 -6.88 -10.49 15.73
C ILE A 4 -8.37 -10.77 15.93
N ARG A 5 -9.11 -9.74 16.37
CA ARG A 5 -10.55 -9.86 16.66
C ARG A 5 -11.42 -9.68 15.41
N LYS A 6 -11.04 -8.75 14.53
CA LYS A 6 -11.74 -8.43 13.28
C LYS A 6 -10.75 -8.05 12.17
N ASN A 7 -11.14 -8.21 10.92
CA ASN A 7 -10.29 -8.01 9.75
C ASN A 7 -10.14 -6.54 9.29
N PHE A 8 -10.21 -5.59 10.23
CA PHE A 8 -10.03 -4.17 9.97
C PHE A 8 -9.07 -3.56 10.99
N GLY A 9 -8.10 -2.75 10.51
CA GLY A 9 -7.02 -2.21 11.30
C GLY A 9 -6.85 -0.70 11.16
N PHE A 10 -6.35 -0.07 12.20
CA PHE A 10 -6.02 1.34 12.25
C PHE A 10 -4.60 1.57 11.72
N GLY A 11 -4.50 2.12 10.50
CA GLY A 11 -3.24 2.55 9.89
C GLY A 11 -2.80 3.91 10.47
N CYS A 12 -1.69 3.93 11.19
CA CYS A 12 -1.25 5.10 11.95
C CYS A 12 -0.31 6.04 11.16
N MET A 13 -0.30 5.95 9.83
CA MET A 13 0.42 6.88 8.96
C MET A 13 -0.28 8.26 8.86
N ARG A 14 -1.58 8.31 9.11
CA ARG A 14 -2.43 9.52 8.91
C ARG A 14 -3.22 9.85 10.17
N LEU A 15 -2.55 9.86 11.33
CA LEU A 15 -3.17 10.29 12.59
C LEU A 15 -3.63 11.74 12.50
N PRO A 16 -4.64 12.17 13.32
CA PRO A 16 -5.04 13.58 13.40
C PRO A 16 -3.86 14.48 13.74
N MET A 17 -3.80 15.66 13.15
CA MET A 17 -2.68 16.59 13.32
C MET A 17 -3.17 17.96 13.77
N ILE A 18 -2.39 18.63 14.66
CA ILE A 18 -2.48 20.05 14.99
C ILE A 18 -1.16 20.69 14.56
N GLY A 19 -1.18 21.40 13.43
CA GLY A 19 0.06 21.89 12.82
C GLY A 19 0.94 20.72 12.39
N GLU A 20 2.15 20.65 12.91
CA GLU A 20 3.12 19.56 12.62
C GLU A 20 3.08 18.43 13.66
N ASP A 21 2.27 18.53 14.70
CA ASP A 21 2.22 17.55 15.78
C ASP A 21 0.95 16.71 15.73
N VAL A 22 1.03 15.48 16.23
CA VAL A 22 -0.13 14.61 16.35
C VAL A 22 -1.09 15.19 17.40
N ASP A 23 -2.38 15.29 17.06
CA ASP A 23 -3.45 15.58 18.01
C ASP A 23 -3.64 14.37 18.93
N ILE A 24 -2.94 14.40 20.04
CA ILE A 24 -2.92 13.31 21.03
C ILE A 24 -4.32 13.09 21.63
N GLU A 25 -5.07 14.15 21.91
CA GLU A 25 -6.38 14.01 22.56
C GLU A 25 -7.41 13.40 21.59
N GLN A 26 -7.43 13.83 20.33
CA GLN A 26 -8.29 13.20 19.33
C GLN A 26 -7.83 11.78 19.04
N THR A 27 -6.52 11.52 18.97
CA THR A 27 -5.98 10.17 18.75
C THR A 27 -6.36 9.22 19.89
N LYS A 28 -6.32 9.66 21.17
CA LYS A 28 -6.80 8.87 22.32
C LYS A 28 -8.27 8.49 22.16
N GLN A 29 -9.13 9.46 21.83
CA GLN A 29 -10.56 9.21 21.62
C GLN A 29 -10.79 8.20 20.49
N MET A 30 -10.03 8.29 19.39
CA MET A 30 -10.13 7.35 18.28
C MET A 30 -9.66 5.95 18.66
N VAL A 31 -8.56 5.83 19.41
CA VAL A 31 -8.08 4.55 19.95
C VAL A 31 -9.13 3.91 20.85
N ASP A 32 -9.71 4.69 21.77
CA ASP A 32 -10.75 4.22 22.67
C ASP A 32 -11.97 3.70 21.89
N CYS A 33 -12.49 4.51 20.97
CA CYS A 33 -13.61 4.13 20.09
C CYS A 33 -13.32 2.84 19.31
N PHE A 34 -12.10 2.71 18.76
CA PHE A 34 -11.69 1.54 17.96
C PHE A 34 -11.69 0.25 18.80
N LEU A 35 -11.11 0.31 20.00
CA LEU A 35 -11.05 -0.83 20.91
C LEU A 35 -12.44 -1.20 21.48
N GLU A 36 -13.25 -0.21 21.86
CA GLU A 36 -14.61 -0.40 22.37
C GLU A 36 -15.54 -1.08 21.35
N GLN A 37 -15.35 -0.79 20.04
CA GLN A 37 -16.08 -1.45 18.97
C GLN A 37 -15.55 -2.87 18.62
N GLY A 38 -14.56 -3.35 19.40
CA GLY A 38 -14.03 -4.71 19.29
C GLY A 38 -12.97 -4.91 18.22
N PHE A 39 -12.38 -3.85 17.70
CA PHE A 39 -11.21 -3.89 16.82
C PHE A 39 -9.94 -3.76 17.65
N ASN A 40 -8.82 -4.28 17.17
CA ASN A 40 -7.61 -4.27 17.99
C ASN A 40 -6.28 -4.27 17.21
N TYR A 41 -6.29 -4.04 15.90
CA TYR A 41 -5.08 -4.07 15.09
C TYR A 41 -4.60 -2.65 14.74
N PHE A 42 -3.33 -2.36 15.07
CA PHE A 42 -2.67 -1.06 14.80
C PHE A 42 -1.42 -1.28 13.96
N ASP A 43 -1.25 -0.46 12.92
CA ASP A 43 -0.11 -0.54 11.99
C ASP A 43 0.67 0.77 11.98
N THR A 44 1.96 0.70 12.30
CA THR A 44 2.88 1.84 12.26
C THR A 44 4.18 1.52 11.52
N ALA A 45 5.03 2.51 11.37
CA ALA A 45 6.42 2.41 10.94
C ALA A 45 7.22 3.59 11.47
N HIS A 46 8.52 3.42 11.64
CA HIS A 46 9.40 4.45 12.19
C HIS A 46 9.36 5.78 11.42
N GLY A 47 9.27 5.73 10.08
CA GLY A 47 9.20 6.94 9.24
C GLY A 47 7.84 7.65 9.25
N TYR A 48 6.79 7.05 9.82
CA TYR A 48 5.46 7.66 9.79
C TYR A 48 5.41 8.92 10.65
N LEU A 49 4.91 10.02 10.04
CA LEU A 49 4.85 11.32 10.68
C LEU A 49 6.20 11.75 11.29
N GLN A 50 7.30 11.45 10.58
CA GLN A 50 8.67 11.76 11.03
C GLN A 50 9.03 11.14 12.40
N GLY A 51 8.57 9.91 12.64
CA GLY A 51 8.78 9.18 13.91
C GLY A 51 7.70 9.46 14.98
N LYS A 52 6.82 10.44 14.76
CA LYS A 52 5.79 10.82 15.74
C LYS A 52 4.69 9.77 15.90
N SER A 53 4.46 8.90 14.90
CA SER A 53 3.45 7.84 14.98
C SER A 53 3.74 6.82 16.07
N GLU A 54 4.98 6.36 16.21
CA GLU A 54 5.39 5.43 17.28
C GLU A 54 5.20 6.06 18.68
N LEU A 55 5.62 7.31 18.83
CA LEU A 55 5.48 8.07 20.10
C LEU A 55 4.00 8.31 20.46
N ALA A 56 3.18 8.66 19.47
CA ALA A 56 1.74 8.83 19.67
C ALA A 56 1.07 7.52 20.09
N LEU A 57 1.43 6.37 19.48
CA LEU A 57 0.93 5.08 19.92
C LEU A 57 1.37 4.71 21.33
N LYS A 58 2.57 5.10 21.74
CA LYS A 58 2.99 4.95 23.15
C LYS A 58 2.05 5.70 24.09
N GLU A 59 1.75 6.95 23.78
CA GLU A 59 0.91 7.78 24.64
C GLU A 59 -0.58 7.40 24.56
N CYS A 60 -1.09 7.11 23.37
CA CYS A 60 -2.52 6.91 23.15
C CYS A 60 -2.98 5.47 23.34
N LEU A 61 -2.10 4.48 23.16
CA LEU A 61 -2.45 3.07 23.18
C LEU A 61 -1.67 2.29 24.24
N THR A 62 -0.34 2.15 24.07
CA THR A 62 0.43 1.13 24.79
C THR A 62 0.64 1.43 26.26
N SER A 63 0.66 2.71 26.68
CA SER A 63 0.69 3.11 28.09
C SER A 63 -0.66 3.06 28.80
N ARG A 64 -1.76 2.88 28.05
CA ARG A 64 -3.14 2.96 28.56
C ARG A 64 -3.87 1.62 28.61
N TYR A 65 -3.49 0.68 27.72
CA TYR A 65 -4.16 -0.60 27.57
C TYR A 65 -3.22 -1.78 27.83
N PRO A 66 -3.72 -2.88 28.42
CA PRO A 66 -2.94 -4.10 28.57
C PRO A 66 -2.41 -4.62 27.22
N ARG A 67 -1.19 -5.17 27.23
CA ARG A 67 -0.51 -5.65 26.01
C ARG A 67 -1.29 -6.72 25.23
N GLU A 68 -2.11 -7.48 25.90
CA GLU A 68 -2.98 -8.52 25.33
C GLU A 68 -4.19 -7.98 24.56
N ASP A 69 -4.59 -6.74 24.80
CA ASP A 69 -5.80 -6.16 24.22
C ASP A 69 -5.61 -5.67 22.77
N TYR A 70 -4.38 -5.47 22.33
CA TYR A 70 -4.07 -4.96 21.00
C TYR A 70 -3.02 -5.79 20.27
N VAL A 71 -3.06 -5.69 18.94
CA VAL A 71 -2.08 -6.19 17.99
C VAL A 71 -1.32 -5.01 17.42
N LEU A 72 0.00 -5.03 17.50
CA LEU A 72 0.84 -3.94 17.01
C LEU A 72 1.79 -4.44 15.93
N THR A 73 1.71 -3.80 14.76
CA THR A 73 2.61 -4.02 13.63
C THR A 73 3.59 -2.86 13.53
N ASN A 74 4.87 -3.17 13.38
CA ASN A 74 5.90 -2.20 13.02
C ASN A 74 6.75 -2.73 11.86
N LYS A 75 7.67 -1.94 11.32
CA LYS A 75 8.39 -2.26 10.09
C LYS A 75 9.87 -1.95 10.19
N LEU A 76 10.71 -2.83 9.64
CA LEU A 76 12.13 -2.58 9.41
C LEU A 76 12.28 -1.77 8.12
N SER A 77 12.56 -0.49 8.23
CA SER A 77 12.76 0.39 7.07
C SER A 77 14.23 0.41 6.65
N GLY A 78 14.51 0.04 5.41
CA GLY A 78 15.87 -0.13 4.88
C GLY A 78 16.73 1.13 4.91
N SER A 79 16.13 2.31 4.87
CA SER A 79 16.84 3.60 4.96
C SER A 79 17.54 3.84 6.30
N TYR A 80 17.16 3.12 7.35
CA TYR A 80 17.75 3.25 8.70
C TYR A 80 18.83 2.21 9.01
N ILE A 81 19.11 1.29 8.08
CA ILE A 81 20.12 0.26 8.24
C ILE A 81 21.10 0.28 7.07
N LYS A 82 22.37 0.01 7.32
CA LYS A 82 23.43 -0.12 6.29
C LYS A 82 24.08 -1.48 6.30
N LYS A 83 23.98 -2.23 7.40
CA LYS A 83 24.57 -3.54 7.64
C LYS A 83 23.77 -4.28 8.72
N GLU A 84 24.05 -5.59 8.89
CA GLU A 84 23.34 -6.45 9.84
C GLU A 84 23.33 -5.92 11.28
N GLU A 85 24.48 -5.37 11.74
CA GLU A 85 24.62 -4.90 13.13
C GLU A 85 23.74 -3.70 13.45
N ASP A 86 23.25 -2.96 12.45
CA ASP A 86 22.37 -1.81 12.65
C ASP A 86 20.94 -2.24 13.01
N ILE A 87 20.51 -3.46 12.66
CA ILE A 87 19.11 -3.89 12.74
C ILE A 87 18.65 -3.99 14.20
N ARG A 88 19.43 -4.66 15.05
CA ARG A 88 19.03 -4.85 16.46
C ARG A 88 18.94 -3.55 17.24
N PRO A 89 19.91 -2.63 17.20
CA PRO A 89 19.78 -1.32 17.82
C PRO A 89 18.58 -0.54 17.31
N PHE A 90 18.33 -0.58 15.99
CA PHE A 90 17.15 0.05 15.40
C PHE A 90 15.85 -0.56 15.91
N PHE A 91 15.74 -1.88 15.93
CA PHE A 91 14.58 -2.61 16.47
C PHE A 91 14.30 -2.27 17.94
N GLU A 92 15.34 -2.26 18.79
CA GLU A 92 15.20 -1.90 20.20
C GLU A 92 14.76 -0.43 20.38
N SER A 93 15.22 0.48 19.50
CA SER A 93 14.75 1.87 19.52
C SER A 93 13.25 1.97 19.19
N GLN A 94 12.75 1.15 18.27
CA GLN A 94 11.33 1.10 17.94
C GLN A 94 10.48 0.52 19.10
N LEU A 95 10.97 -0.52 19.79
CA LEU A 95 10.31 -1.04 20.98
C LEU A 95 10.20 0.04 22.06
N ALA A 96 11.27 0.79 22.30
CA ALA A 96 11.28 1.89 23.26
C ALA A 96 10.35 3.05 22.86
N ALA A 97 10.34 3.40 21.56
CA ALA A 97 9.47 4.44 21.03
C ALA A 97 7.99 4.07 21.15
N CYS A 98 7.63 2.81 20.88
CA CYS A 98 6.28 2.30 21.05
C CYS A 98 5.94 1.91 22.49
N GLY A 99 6.92 1.80 23.40
CA GLY A 99 6.71 1.40 24.80
C GLY A 99 6.23 -0.05 24.95
N VAL A 100 6.80 -0.98 24.19
CA VAL A 100 6.44 -2.41 24.21
C VAL A 100 7.67 -3.29 24.25
N ASP A 101 7.50 -4.56 24.65
CA ASP A 101 8.58 -5.55 24.75
C ASP A 101 8.68 -6.45 23.49
N TYR A 102 7.63 -6.46 22.65
CA TYR A 102 7.56 -7.22 21.40
C TYR A 102 6.56 -6.61 20.42
N PHE A 103 6.76 -6.89 19.12
CA PHE A 103 5.76 -6.63 18.08
C PHE A 103 5.01 -7.92 17.72
N ASP A 104 3.70 -7.81 17.44
CA ASP A 104 2.93 -8.94 16.91
C ASP A 104 3.30 -9.23 15.46
N PHE A 105 3.51 -8.19 14.65
CA PHE A 105 4.01 -8.30 13.28
C PHE A 105 5.19 -7.35 13.08
N TYR A 106 6.21 -7.86 12.40
CA TYR A 106 7.36 -7.05 11.99
C TYR A 106 7.63 -7.26 10.50
N LEU A 107 7.51 -6.20 9.70
CA LEU A 107 7.53 -6.30 8.25
C LEU A 107 8.82 -5.68 7.68
N MET A 108 9.46 -6.36 6.71
CA MET A 108 10.48 -5.71 5.87
C MET A 108 9.76 -4.62 5.06
N HIS A 109 10.08 -3.34 5.30
CA HIS A 109 9.30 -2.21 4.82
C HIS A 109 9.54 -1.93 3.34
N SER A 110 8.45 -1.70 2.60
CA SER A 110 8.48 -1.15 1.22
C SER A 110 9.33 -1.97 0.24
N GLN A 111 9.21 -3.30 0.28
CA GLN A 111 10.01 -4.18 -0.57
C GLN A 111 9.73 -3.95 -2.05
N SER A 112 10.78 -3.73 -2.80
CA SER A 112 10.76 -3.52 -4.25
C SER A 112 12.07 -3.98 -4.90
N THR A 113 12.13 -3.99 -6.22
CA THR A 113 13.36 -4.30 -6.99
C THR A 113 14.54 -3.44 -6.53
N THR A 114 14.31 -2.17 -6.19
CA THR A 114 15.38 -1.21 -5.86
C THR A 114 16.04 -1.47 -4.52
N ASN A 115 15.32 -2.06 -3.55
CA ASN A 115 15.83 -2.23 -2.20
C ASN A 115 15.96 -3.71 -1.74
N TYR A 116 15.40 -4.66 -2.48
CA TYR A 116 15.43 -6.07 -2.08
C TYR A 116 16.84 -6.59 -1.84
N GLN A 117 17.81 -6.26 -2.72
CA GLN A 117 19.19 -6.67 -2.56
C GLN A 117 19.83 -6.07 -1.29
N HIS A 118 19.54 -4.80 -0.97
CA HIS A 118 20.01 -4.17 0.26
C HIS A 118 19.54 -4.91 1.52
N TYR A 119 18.28 -5.33 1.59
CA TYR A 119 17.77 -6.13 2.72
C TYR A 119 18.47 -7.49 2.83
N ARG A 120 18.80 -8.13 1.70
CA ARG A 120 19.58 -9.37 1.69
C ARG A 120 21.01 -9.15 2.18
N ASP A 121 21.69 -8.12 1.69
CA ASP A 121 23.07 -7.78 2.07
C ASP A 121 23.17 -7.46 3.57
N CYS A 122 22.16 -6.80 4.12
CA CYS A 122 22.03 -6.55 5.56
C CYS A 122 21.56 -7.79 6.37
N ARG A 123 21.26 -8.93 5.73
CA ARG A 123 20.69 -10.13 6.40
C ARG A 123 19.43 -9.82 7.22
N ALA A 124 18.58 -8.93 6.68
CA ALA A 124 17.42 -8.42 7.40
C ALA A 124 16.36 -9.49 7.68
N TYR A 125 16.15 -10.41 6.75
CA TYR A 125 15.21 -11.53 6.91
C TYR A 125 15.67 -12.50 7.99
N GLU A 126 16.93 -12.91 7.95
CA GLU A 126 17.54 -13.81 8.95
C GLU A 126 17.48 -13.20 10.35
N THR A 127 17.81 -11.90 10.47
CA THR A 127 17.74 -11.18 11.75
C THR A 127 16.29 -11.08 12.26
N ALA A 128 15.31 -10.82 11.38
CA ALA A 128 13.90 -10.81 11.77
C ALA A 128 13.40 -12.18 12.23
N PHE A 129 13.84 -13.28 11.58
CA PHE A 129 13.53 -14.63 12.03
C PHE A 129 14.21 -14.97 13.35
N ALA A 130 15.45 -14.48 13.61
CA ALA A 130 16.11 -14.63 14.91
C ALA A 130 15.34 -13.87 16.01
N LEU A 131 14.91 -12.63 15.77
CA LEU A 131 14.06 -11.88 16.70
C LEU A 131 12.74 -12.60 17.00
N LYS A 132 12.16 -13.29 16.01
CA LYS A 132 11.00 -14.14 16.23
C LYS A 132 11.33 -15.33 17.13
N ALA A 133 12.43 -16.03 16.89
CA ALA A 133 12.86 -17.15 17.73
C ALA A 133 13.12 -16.72 19.19
N GLU A 134 13.56 -15.49 19.41
CA GLU A 134 13.76 -14.87 20.73
C GLU A 134 12.44 -14.40 21.38
N GLY A 135 11.30 -14.48 20.67
CA GLY A 135 10.00 -14.04 21.17
C GLY A 135 9.76 -12.52 21.11
N LYS A 136 10.68 -11.77 20.49
CA LYS A 136 10.56 -10.31 20.30
C LYS A 136 9.63 -9.93 19.15
N VAL A 137 9.38 -10.85 18.24
CA VAL A 137 8.43 -10.73 17.11
C VAL A 137 7.57 -11.98 17.07
N ARG A 138 6.25 -11.83 16.89
CA ARG A 138 5.34 -12.97 16.77
C ARG A 138 5.25 -13.49 15.33
N HIS A 139 5.15 -12.57 14.36
CA HIS A 139 5.03 -12.88 12.93
C HIS A 139 5.95 -11.99 12.10
N VAL A 140 6.72 -12.60 11.19
CA VAL A 140 7.57 -11.88 10.24
C VAL A 140 6.88 -11.81 8.89
N GLY A 141 6.89 -10.61 8.28
CA GLY A 141 6.29 -10.38 6.97
C GLY A 141 7.04 -9.35 6.14
N ILE A 142 6.41 -8.94 5.06
CA ILE A 142 6.89 -7.85 4.20
C ILE A 142 5.76 -6.88 3.90
N SER A 143 6.07 -5.59 3.70
CA SER A 143 5.22 -4.68 2.94
C SER A 143 5.83 -4.51 1.55
N PHE A 144 5.00 -4.63 0.52
CA PHE A 144 5.45 -4.83 -0.85
C PHE A 144 4.85 -3.80 -1.80
N HIS A 145 5.73 -3.19 -2.65
CA HIS A 145 5.37 -2.13 -3.58
C HIS A 145 6.07 -2.32 -4.93
N ASP A 146 5.81 -3.47 -5.59
CA ASP A 146 6.40 -3.75 -6.90
C ASP A 146 5.52 -4.72 -7.71
N ARG A 147 6.03 -5.20 -8.82
CA ARG A 147 5.38 -6.16 -9.71
C ARG A 147 5.32 -7.56 -9.09
N ALA A 148 4.29 -8.31 -9.46
CA ALA A 148 4.05 -9.66 -8.95
C ALA A 148 5.22 -10.64 -9.14
N ALA A 149 6.03 -10.47 -10.19
CA ALA A 149 7.22 -11.30 -10.41
C ALA A 149 8.29 -11.12 -9.31
N VAL A 150 8.44 -9.91 -8.79
CA VAL A 150 9.37 -9.61 -7.69
C VAL A 150 8.84 -10.22 -6.38
N LEU A 151 7.54 -10.14 -6.15
CA LEU A 151 6.92 -10.80 -4.98
C LEU A 151 7.08 -12.32 -5.03
N GLU A 152 6.89 -12.94 -6.20
CA GLU A 152 7.12 -14.38 -6.41
C GLU A 152 8.57 -14.75 -6.05
N GLN A 153 9.55 -13.94 -6.49
CA GLN A 153 10.96 -14.15 -6.17
C GLN A 153 11.22 -14.08 -4.66
N ILE A 154 10.72 -13.02 -3.98
CA ILE A 154 10.93 -12.84 -2.54
C ILE A 154 10.32 -14.00 -1.75
N LEU A 155 9.10 -14.42 -2.07
CA LEU A 155 8.43 -15.52 -1.35
C LEU A 155 9.04 -16.89 -1.65
N THR A 156 9.71 -17.05 -2.80
CA THR A 156 10.50 -18.24 -3.14
C THR A 156 11.79 -18.28 -2.36
N ASP A 157 12.53 -17.15 -2.29
CA ASP A 157 13.79 -17.03 -1.56
C ASP A 157 13.60 -17.16 -0.04
N TYR A 158 12.48 -16.62 0.48
CA TYR A 158 12.16 -16.60 1.91
C TYR A 158 10.78 -17.20 2.21
N PRO A 159 10.61 -18.52 2.06
CA PRO A 159 9.32 -19.18 2.29
C PRO A 159 8.82 -19.11 3.74
N ALA A 160 9.69 -18.75 4.68
CA ALA A 160 9.33 -18.54 6.09
C ALA A 160 8.60 -17.22 6.38
N ILE A 161 8.48 -16.31 5.39
CA ILE A 161 7.61 -15.13 5.50
C ILE A 161 6.18 -15.60 5.76
N GLU A 162 5.50 -14.98 6.74
CA GLU A 162 4.18 -15.44 7.20
C GLU A 162 3.02 -14.59 6.68
N VAL A 163 3.26 -13.30 6.40
CA VAL A 163 2.23 -12.36 5.89
C VAL A 163 2.82 -11.41 4.87
N VAL A 164 1.99 -10.93 3.96
CA VAL A 164 2.38 -9.95 2.94
C VAL A 164 1.40 -8.77 2.97
N GLN A 165 1.93 -7.57 3.12
CA GLN A 165 1.15 -6.34 2.99
C GLN A 165 1.28 -5.83 1.55
N ILE A 166 0.15 -5.69 0.84
CA ILE A 166 0.09 -5.22 -0.54
C ILE A 166 -0.90 -4.06 -0.70
N GLN A 167 -0.67 -3.23 -1.69
CA GLN A 167 -1.64 -2.24 -2.17
C GLN A 167 -2.79 -2.98 -2.85
N PHE A 168 -4.05 -2.75 -2.38
CA PHE A 168 -5.19 -3.45 -2.93
C PHE A 168 -6.48 -2.64 -2.79
N ASN A 169 -7.03 -2.22 -3.92
CA ASN A 169 -8.31 -1.54 -4.04
C ASN A 169 -8.92 -1.82 -5.42
N TYR A 170 -10.18 -1.43 -5.64
CA TYR A 170 -10.89 -1.77 -6.86
C TYR A 170 -10.33 -1.10 -8.12
N LEU A 171 -9.62 0.02 -7.99
CA LEU A 171 -9.05 0.74 -9.12
C LEU A 171 -7.71 0.13 -9.56
N ASP A 172 -6.87 -0.22 -8.57
CA ASP A 172 -5.56 -0.84 -8.80
C ASP A 172 -5.65 -2.34 -9.07
N TYR A 173 -6.82 -2.94 -8.90
CA TYR A 173 -7.03 -4.39 -9.01
C TYR A 173 -6.49 -4.96 -10.33
N ASP A 174 -6.85 -4.36 -11.45
CA ASP A 174 -6.38 -4.72 -12.79
C ASP A 174 -5.41 -3.70 -13.39
N ASP A 175 -4.83 -2.80 -12.58
CA ASP A 175 -3.82 -1.86 -13.03
C ASP A 175 -2.53 -2.59 -13.40
N VAL A 176 -1.91 -2.17 -14.51
CA VAL A 176 -0.74 -2.85 -15.07
C VAL A 176 0.56 -2.50 -14.37
N ALA A 177 0.64 -1.34 -13.73
CA ALA A 177 1.80 -0.88 -12.98
C ALA A 177 1.80 -1.43 -11.56
N VAL A 178 0.68 -1.29 -10.84
CA VAL A 178 0.51 -1.74 -9.43
C VAL A 178 0.33 -3.25 -9.33
N GLN A 179 -0.39 -3.87 -10.28
CA GLN A 179 -0.62 -5.31 -10.38
C GLN A 179 -1.25 -5.94 -9.13
N SER A 180 -2.17 -5.23 -8.44
CA SER A 180 -2.76 -5.67 -7.17
C SER A 180 -3.32 -7.08 -7.23
N ARG A 181 -4.12 -7.43 -8.26
CA ARG A 181 -4.66 -8.79 -8.46
C ARG A 181 -3.56 -9.83 -8.58
N LYS A 182 -2.54 -9.57 -9.40
CA LYS A 182 -1.44 -10.52 -9.60
C LYS A 182 -0.63 -10.74 -8.33
N CYS A 183 -0.36 -9.67 -7.57
CA CYS A 183 0.30 -9.76 -6.25
C CYS A 183 -0.54 -10.58 -5.26
N TYR A 184 -1.85 -10.35 -5.22
CA TYR A 184 -2.77 -11.15 -4.42
C TYR A 184 -2.74 -12.63 -4.83
N GLU A 185 -2.77 -12.95 -6.13
CA GLU A 185 -2.69 -14.32 -6.63
C GLU A 185 -1.36 -15.00 -6.25
N VAL A 186 -0.23 -14.27 -6.26
CA VAL A 186 1.06 -14.76 -5.72
C VAL A 186 0.92 -15.13 -4.25
N CYS A 187 0.40 -14.22 -3.42
CA CYS A 187 0.18 -14.50 -1.99
C CYS A 187 -0.67 -15.77 -1.79
N ARG A 188 -1.75 -15.91 -2.57
CA ARG A 188 -2.64 -17.09 -2.51
C ARG A 188 -1.92 -18.40 -2.87
N ARG A 189 -1.10 -18.40 -3.93
CA ARG A 189 -0.31 -19.60 -4.33
C ARG A 189 0.68 -20.03 -3.25
N HIS A 190 1.31 -19.05 -2.60
CA HIS A 190 2.26 -19.30 -1.50
C HIS A 190 1.56 -19.52 -0.13
N GLY A 191 0.22 -19.50 -0.08
CA GLY A 191 -0.54 -19.68 1.17
C GLY A 191 -0.34 -18.55 2.18
N LYS A 192 0.02 -17.34 1.72
CA LYS A 192 0.28 -16.20 2.60
C LYS A 192 -0.98 -15.37 2.79
N PRO A 193 -1.41 -15.13 4.05
CA PRO A 193 -2.42 -14.14 4.38
C PRO A 193 -1.98 -12.74 3.95
N VAL A 194 -2.96 -11.93 3.54
CA VAL A 194 -2.74 -10.59 3.00
C VAL A 194 -3.16 -9.53 4.01
N LEU A 195 -2.28 -8.56 4.24
CA LEU A 195 -2.60 -7.27 4.85
C LEU A 195 -2.79 -6.27 3.71
N VAL A 196 -3.92 -5.56 3.71
CA VAL A 196 -4.22 -4.58 2.66
C VAL A 196 -3.80 -3.19 3.11
N MET A 197 -2.99 -2.52 2.30
CA MET A 197 -2.75 -1.08 2.38
C MET A 197 -3.42 -0.37 1.19
N GLU A 198 -3.65 0.93 1.32
CA GLU A 198 -4.29 1.79 0.31
C GLU A 198 -5.68 1.32 -0.14
N PRO A 199 -6.56 0.85 0.76
CA PRO A 199 -7.89 0.39 0.35
C PRO A 199 -8.74 1.52 -0.25
N VAL A 200 -8.45 2.77 0.13
CA VAL A 200 -9.13 3.99 -0.39
C VAL A 200 -8.21 4.85 -1.27
N LYS A 201 -7.05 4.33 -1.68
CA LYS A 201 -6.07 4.98 -2.57
C LYS A 201 -5.78 6.44 -2.15
N GLY A 202 -5.24 6.60 -0.93
CA GLY A 202 -4.90 7.92 -0.38
C GLY A 202 -6.07 8.87 -0.18
N GLY A 203 -7.32 8.40 -0.32
CA GLY A 203 -8.54 9.20 -0.27
C GLY A 203 -9.20 9.43 -1.64
N SER A 204 -8.54 9.08 -2.74
CA SER A 204 -9.09 9.26 -4.11
C SER A 204 -10.39 8.48 -4.31
N LEU A 205 -10.54 7.32 -3.66
CA LEU A 205 -11.75 6.50 -3.72
C LEU A 205 -12.84 6.94 -2.72
N VAL A 206 -12.60 8.02 -2.00
CA VAL A 206 -13.57 8.70 -1.12
C VAL A 206 -14.06 10.00 -1.78
N ASN A 207 -13.13 10.75 -2.35
CA ASN A 207 -13.38 12.01 -3.05
C ASN A 207 -13.57 11.74 -4.55
N LEU A 208 -14.67 11.09 -4.89
CA LEU A 208 -14.99 10.68 -6.26
C LEU A 208 -15.43 11.87 -7.13
N PRO A 209 -15.17 11.83 -8.45
CA PRO A 209 -15.85 12.69 -9.41
C PRO A 209 -17.38 12.55 -9.32
N ASP A 210 -18.12 13.62 -9.66
CA ASP A 210 -19.58 13.67 -9.46
C ASP A 210 -20.33 12.53 -10.15
N ASP A 211 -19.93 12.15 -11.35
CA ASP A 211 -20.54 11.05 -12.11
C ASP A 211 -20.25 9.68 -11.48
N ALA A 212 -19.04 9.46 -10.98
CA ALA A 212 -18.68 8.25 -10.24
C ALA A 212 -19.39 8.19 -8.88
N LYS A 213 -19.47 9.33 -8.18
CA LYS A 213 -20.20 9.45 -6.92
C LYS A 213 -21.69 9.14 -7.09
N ALA A 214 -22.32 9.67 -8.12
CA ALA A 214 -23.73 9.41 -8.40
C ALA A 214 -24.05 7.92 -8.61
N VAL A 215 -23.12 7.14 -9.16
CA VAL A 215 -23.28 5.67 -9.31
C VAL A 215 -23.38 4.98 -7.97
N LEU A 216 -22.58 5.37 -6.98
CA LEU A 216 -22.61 4.79 -5.63
C LEU A 216 -23.79 5.30 -4.81
N ASP A 217 -24.10 6.60 -4.90
CA ASP A 217 -25.22 7.22 -4.18
C ASP A 217 -26.57 6.58 -4.55
N ALA A 218 -26.73 6.14 -5.81
CA ALA A 218 -27.92 5.44 -6.29
C ALA A 218 -28.19 4.09 -5.59
N LEU A 219 -27.20 3.53 -4.89
CA LEU A 219 -27.36 2.28 -4.12
C LEU A 219 -27.95 2.53 -2.72
N HIS A 220 -27.90 3.75 -2.22
CA HIS A 220 -28.33 4.14 -0.85
C HIS A 220 -27.69 3.29 0.26
N GLY A 221 -26.48 2.78 0.03
CA GLY A 221 -25.85 1.70 0.82
C GLY A 221 -24.61 2.07 1.64
N GLY A 222 -24.27 3.34 1.78
CA GLY A 222 -23.14 3.79 2.59
C GLY A 222 -22.21 4.80 1.88
N SER A 223 -21.12 5.16 2.57
CA SER A 223 -20.13 6.09 2.04
C SER A 223 -19.30 5.47 0.90
N PRO A 224 -18.66 6.27 0.03
CA PRO A 224 -17.70 5.76 -0.95
C PRO A 224 -16.59 4.91 -0.31
N ALA A 225 -16.12 5.29 0.90
CA ALA A 225 -15.15 4.52 1.67
C ALA A 225 -15.65 3.11 1.99
N SER A 226 -16.95 2.95 2.30
CA SER A 226 -17.54 1.65 2.62
C SER A 226 -17.43 0.67 1.44
N TYR A 227 -17.66 1.13 0.22
CA TYR A 227 -17.52 0.28 -0.97
C TYR A 227 -16.07 -0.12 -1.23
N ALA A 228 -15.12 0.80 -1.05
CA ALA A 228 -13.70 0.53 -1.26
C ALA A 228 -13.12 -0.44 -0.23
N ILE A 229 -13.40 -0.22 1.04
CA ILE A 229 -12.91 -1.06 2.14
C ILE A 229 -13.57 -2.43 2.10
N ARG A 230 -14.88 -2.51 1.89
CA ARG A 230 -15.62 -3.79 1.77
C ARG A 230 -15.23 -4.56 0.50
N PHE A 231 -14.87 -3.88 -0.59
CA PHE A 231 -14.27 -4.52 -1.75
C PHE A 231 -13.01 -5.28 -1.35
N ALA A 232 -12.05 -4.60 -0.73
CA ALA A 232 -10.79 -5.20 -0.33
C ALA A 232 -10.97 -6.32 0.69
N ALA A 233 -11.82 -6.11 1.71
CA ALA A 233 -12.07 -7.09 2.78
C ALA A 233 -12.81 -8.35 2.31
N GLY A 234 -13.50 -8.27 1.17
CA GLY A 234 -14.34 -9.36 0.66
C GLY A 234 -13.61 -10.49 -0.08
N PHE A 235 -12.28 -10.44 -0.19
CA PHE A 235 -11.50 -11.49 -0.87
C PHE A 235 -11.00 -12.56 0.12
N PRO A 236 -10.99 -13.83 -0.28
CA PRO A 236 -10.45 -14.91 0.55
C PRO A 236 -8.97 -14.69 0.91
N GLY A 237 -8.62 -14.88 2.19
CA GLY A 237 -7.24 -14.73 2.65
C GLY A 237 -6.79 -13.29 2.95
N MET A 238 -7.70 -12.32 2.86
CA MET A 238 -7.48 -10.98 3.41
C MET A 238 -7.55 -11.06 4.93
N LEU A 239 -6.39 -11.00 5.58
CA LEU A 239 -6.27 -11.06 7.03
C LEU A 239 -6.66 -9.73 7.66
N MET A 240 -6.29 -8.62 7.02
CA MET A 240 -6.46 -7.28 7.56
C MET A 240 -6.60 -6.25 6.45
N VAL A 241 -7.53 -5.31 6.60
CA VAL A 241 -7.60 -4.12 5.75
C VAL A 241 -7.27 -2.91 6.61
N LEU A 242 -6.20 -2.19 6.24
CA LEU A 242 -5.70 -1.05 7.00
C LEU A 242 -6.28 0.25 6.44
N SER A 243 -6.94 1.03 7.28
CA SER A 243 -7.39 2.37 6.93
C SER A 243 -6.67 3.42 7.76
N GLY A 244 -6.09 4.42 7.09
CA GLY A 244 -5.66 5.66 7.73
C GLY A 244 -6.88 6.54 7.98
N MET A 245 -7.10 6.92 9.22
CA MET A 245 -8.22 7.76 9.64
C MET A 245 -7.69 8.96 10.39
N SER A 246 -8.03 10.16 9.92
CA SER A 246 -7.52 11.43 10.45
C SER A 246 -8.56 12.21 11.25
N SER A 247 -9.77 11.66 11.40
CA SER A 247 -10.82 12.27 12.21
C SER A 247 -11.75 11.21 12.82
N MET A 248 -12.50 11.61 13.85
CA MET A 248 -13.49 10.75 14.48
C MET A 248 -14.62 10.37 13.52
N GLU A 249 -15.01 11.27 12.61
CA GLU A 249 -16.05 10.99 11.62
C GLU A 249 -15.63 9.85 10.68
N GLN A 250 -14.37 9.87 10.19
CA GLN A 250 -13.83 8.79 9.36
C GLN A 250 -13.77 7.48 10.14
N MET A 251 -13.37 7.53 11.42
CA MET A 251 -13.36 6.36 12.31
C MET A 251 -14.77 5.77 12.44
N GLN A 252 -15.75 6.59 12.81
CA GLN A 252 -17.13 6.15 13.02
C GLN A 252 -17.75 5.60 11.72
N ASP A 253 -17.52 6.26 10.59
CA ASP A 253 -17.98 5.77 9.29
C ASP A 253 -17.40 4.37 9.00
N ASN A 254 -16.08 4.21 9.09
CA ASN A 254 -15.42 2.94 8.80
C ASN A 254 -15.86 1.82 9.76
N LEU A 255 -16.01 2.10 11.04
CA LEU A 255 -16.46 1.13 12.03
C LEU A 255 -17.92 0.72 11.82
N SER A 256 -18.77 1.63 11.31
CA SER A 256 -20.20 1.37 11.12
C SER A 256 -20.50 0.17 10.23
N TYR A 257 -19.71 -0.05 9.18
CA TYR A 257 -19.87 -1.16 8.23
C TYR A 257 -18.85 -2.29 8.42
N MET A 258 -17.74 -2.07 9.14
CA MET A 258 -16.78 -3.13 9.43
C MET A 258 -17.08 -3.88 10.72
N LYS A 259 -17.89 -3.33 11.62
CA LYS A 259 -18.32 -4.01 12.87
C LYS A 259 -19.07 -5.31 12.58
N ASP A 260 -20.03 -5.27 11.67
CA ASP A 260 -20.82 -6.40 11.20
C ASP A 260 -20.58 -6.59 9.70
N PHE A 261 -19.32 -6.86 9.37
CA PHE A 261 -18.82 -6.90 7.99
C PHE A 261 -19.64 -7.80 7.08
N THR A 262 -20.06 -7.23 5.96
CA THR A 262 -20.72 -7.95 4.87
C THR A 262 -19.99 -7.62 3.54
N PRO A 263 -19.56 -8.65 2.78
CA PRO A 263 -18.95 -8.44 1.46
C PRO A 263 -19.90 -7.71 0.52
N LEU A 264 -19.33 -7.04 -0.51
CA LEU A 264 -20.13 -6.40 -1.56
C LEU A 264 -21.03 -7.45 -2.24
N ASN A 265 -22.31 -7.12 -2.38
CA ASN A 265 -23.24 -7.89 -3.18
C ASN A 265 -23.05 -7.64 -4.69
N ASN A 266 -23.81 -8.34 -5.54
CA ASN A 266 -23.65 -8.24 -7.00
C ASN A 266 -23.98 -6.83 -7.54
N ALA A 267 -24.98 -6.13 -7.00
CA ALA A 267 -25.33 -4.78 -7.42
C ALA A 267 -24.22 -3.78 -7.06
N GLU A 268 -23.68 -3.88 -5.84
CA GLU A 268 -22.54 -3.07 -5.38
C GLU A 268 -21.28 -3.33 -6.20
N ARG A 269 -20.96 -4.59 -6.53
CA ARG A 269 -19.84 -4.94 -7.40
C ARG A 269 -20.00 -4.37 -8.81
N THR A 270 -21.21 -4.41 -9.35
CA THR A 270 -21.52 -3.79 -10.65
C THR A 270 -21.34 -2.28 -10.63
N ALA A 271 -21.77 -1.61 -9.56
CA ALA A 271 -21.59 -0.19 -9.39
C ALA A 271 -20.11 0.20 -9.26
N VAL A 272 -19.35 -0.53 -8.45
CA VAL A 272 -17.88 -0.35 -8.34
C VAL A 272 -17.19 -0.53 -9.70
N SER A 273 -17.60 -1.54 -10.49
CA SER A 273 -17.07 -1.70 -11.87
C SER A 273 -17.37 -0.50 -12.77
N LYS A 274 -18.58 0.10 -12.66
CA LYS A 274 -18.91 1.32 -13.40
C LYS A 274 -18.07 2.52 -12.94
N VAL A 275 -17.82 2.65 -11.64
CA VAL A 275 -16.90 3.68 -11.11
C VAL A 275 -15.50 3.52 -11.75
N VAL A 276 -14.96 2.30 -11.79
CA VAL A 276 -13.68 2.03 -12.47
C VAL A 276 -13.71 2.43 -13.94
N GLU A 277 -14.81 2.14 -14.66
CA GLU A 277 -14.97 2.55 -16.06
C GLU A 277 -14.98 4.07 -16.24
N ILE A 278 -15.62 4.80 -15.32
CA ILE A 278 -15.65 6.28 -15.33
C ILE A 278 -14.22 6.82 -15.17
N PHE A 279 -13.48 6.34 -14.20
CA PHE A 279 -12.08 6.73 -14.03
C PHE A 279 -11.22 6.44 -15.25
N ARG A 280 -11.42 5.30 -15.92
CA ARG A 280 -10.69 4.91 -17.14
C ARG A 280 -11.08 5.70 -18.40
N LYS A 281 -12.21 6.39 -18.40
CA LYS A 281 -12.67 7.24 -19.53
C LYS A 281 -12.17 8.68 -19.48
N GLN A 282 -11.57 9.14 -18.40
CA GLN A 282 -10.96 10.46 -18.32
C GLN A 282 -9.81 10.55 -19.32
N ASP A 283 -9.42 11.75 -19.79
CA ASP A 283 -8.41 12.01 -20.83
C ASP A 283 -7.06 11.32 -20.52
N LEU A 284 -7.05 10.03 -20.71
CA LEU A 284 -5.94 9.15 -20.38
C LEU A 284 -5.22 8.74 -21.65
N ILE A 285 -3.94 8.42 -21.53
CA ILE A 285 -3.18 7.80 -22.61
C ILE A 285 -3.82 6.43 -22.89
N PRO A 286 -4.43 6.20 -24.08
CA PRO A 286 -5.17 4.98 -24.37
C PRO A 286 -4.26 3.79 -24.72
N CYS A 287 -3.30 3.52 -23.82
CA CYS A 287 -2.36 2.42 -23.96
C CYS A 287 -3.02 1.09 -23.54
N THR A 288 -3.00 0.08 -24.41
CA THR A 288 -3.54 -1.26 -24.13
C THR A 288 -2.56 -2.20 -23.43
N SER A 289 -1.38 -1.73 -23.10
CA SER A 289 -0.31 -2.50 -22.43
C SER A 289 0.10 -3.78 -23.16
N CYS A 290 0.01 -3.80 -24.49
CA CYS A 290 0.40 -4.95 -25.31
C CYS A 290 1.92 -5.23 -25.34
N ARG A 291 2.75 -4.27 -24.88
CA ARG A 291 4.21 -4.34 -24.68
C ARG A 291 5.05 -4.49 -25.97
N TYR A 292 4.48 -4.48 -27.18
CA TYR A 292 5.28 -4.53 -28.41
C TYR A 292 6.33 -3.42 -28.54
N CYS A 293 6.08 -2.28 -27.88
CA CYS A 293 7.00 -1.15 -27.87
C CYS A 293 8.22 -1.33 -26.94
N THR A 294 8.17 -2.26 -25.98
CA THR A 294 9.25 -2.48 -25.01
C THR A 294 10.36 -3.34 -25.57
N ASP A 295 10.04 -4.41 -26.31
CA ASP A 295 10.99 -5.42 -26.79
C ASP A 295 12.05 -4.83 -27.73
N GLY A 296 11.69 -3.79 -28.48
CA GLY A 296 12.58 -3.12 -29.42
C GLY A 296 13.15 -1.78 -28.89
N CYS A 297 12.91 -1.41 -27.65
CA CYS A 297 13.40 -0.15 -27.11
C CYS A 297 14.89 -0.26 -26.73
N PRO A 298 15.82 0.48 -27.39
CA PRO A 298 17.25 0.39 -27.11
C PRO A 298 17.63 0.96 -25.73
N LYS A 299 16.71 1.66 -25.08
CA LYS A 299 16.84 2.18 -23.73
C LYS A 299 16.04 1.39 -22.68
N HIS A 300 15.43 0.29 -23.09
CA HIS A 300 14.64 -0.59 -22.21
C HIS A 300 13.58 0.15 -21.38
N ILE A 301 12.99 1.24 -21.93
CA ILE A 301 11.97 2.03 -21.24
C ILE A 301 10.70 1.20 -21.13
N SER A 302 10.17 1.06 -19.93
CA SER A 302 8.90 0.37 -19.63
C SER A 302 7.69 1.21 -20.06
N ILE A 303 7.61 1.56 -21.35
CA ILE A 303 6.66 2.53 -21.92
C ILE A 303 5.21 2.34 -21.42
N PRO A 304 4.61 1.12 -21.46
CA PRO A 304 3.24 0.94 -20.98
C PRO A 304 3.06 1.22 -19.50
N ASP A 305 4.06 0.89 -18.68
CA ASP A 305 4.01 1.09 -17.24
C ASP A 305 4.08 2.58 -16.93
N LEU A 306 4.97 3.33 -17.61
CA LEU A 306 5.08 4.79 -17.46
C LEU A 306 3.78 5.50 -17.87
N PHE A 307 3.10 5.03 -18.92
CA PHE A 307 1.80 5.57 -19.33
C PHE A 307 0.69 5.27 -18.33
N ALA A 308 0.70 4.08 -17.73
CA ALA A 308 -0.23 3.75 -16.65
C ALA A 308 -0.02 4.63 -15.42
N ILE A 309 1.23 4.86 -15.04
CA ILE A 309 1.60 5.75 -13.92
C ILE A 309 1.17 7.20 -14.20
N MET A 310 1.41 7.70 -15.42
CA MET A 310 0.97 9.03 -15.85
C MET A 310 -0.56 9.16 -15.76
N ASN A 311 -1.29 8.15 -16.23
CA ASN A 311 -2.74 8.10 -16.12
C ASN A 311 -3.19 8.13 -14.66
N THR A 312 -2.55 7.36 -13.79
CA THR A 312 -2.82 7.36 -12.33
C THR A 312 -2.57 8.73 -11.70
N LYS A 313 -1.46 9.39 -12.06
CA LYS A 313 -1.13 10.73 -11.58
C LYS A 313 -2.20 11.76 -11.97
N HIS A 314 -2.63 11.75 -13.23
CA HIS A 314 -3.64 12.68 -13.75
C HIS A 314 -5.03 12.43 -13.15
N THR A 315 -5.40 11.17 -12.95
CA THR A 315 -6.74 10.81 -12.47
C THR A 315 -6.91 11.05 -10.97
N HIS A 316 -5.85 10.84 -10.18
CA HIS A 316 -5.98 10.74 -8.72
C HIS A 316 -5.09 11.71 -7.96
N HIS A 317 -4.20 12.45 -8.62
CA HIS A 317 -3.12 13.25 -7.99
C HIS A 317 -2.37 12.43 -6.91
N ASP A 318 -2.21 11.13 -7.19
CA ASP A 318 -1.71 10.15 -6.23
C ASP A 318 -0.18 10.27 -6.08
N TRP A 319 0.28 10.53 -4.88
CA TRP A 319 1.71 10.58 -4.54
C TRP A 319 2.42 9.24 -4.81
N ASN A 320 1.72 8.10 -4.74
CA ASN A 320 2.28 6.81 -5.09
C ASN A 320 2.74 6.74 -6.55
N ALA A 321 2.16 7.54 -7.44
CA ALA A 321 2.60 7.58 -8.83
C ALA A 321 4.07 7.99 -8.96
N ASP A 322 4.53 8.97 -8.15
CA ASP A 322 5.93 9.40 -8.12
C ASP A 322 6.84 8.25 -7.65
N TYR A 323 6.46 7.53 -6.59
CA TYR A 323 7.17 6.36 -6.11
C TYR A 323 7.25 5.25 -7.17
N TYR A 324 6.13 4.91 -7.81
CA TYR A 324 6.12 3.90 -8.87
C TYR A 324 6.96 4.31 -10.07
N TYR A 325 6.99 5.60 -10.40
CA TYR A 325 7.87 6.10 -11.45
C TYR A 325 9.34 5.94 -11.06
N GLU A 326 9.76 6.49 -9.92
CA GLU A 326 11.17 6.60 -9.54
C GLU A 326 11.77 5.29 -9.04
N ASP A 327 11.02 4.53 -8.24
CA ASP A 327 11.56 3.38 -7.49
C ASP A 327 11.21 2.02 -8.09
N VAL A 328 10.15 1.94 -8.93
CA VAL A 328 9.68 0.64 -9.44
C VAL A 328 9.89 0.47 -10.93
N HIS A 329 9.56 1.46 -11.75
CA HIS A 329 9.49 1.30 -13.19
C HIS A 329 10.59 2.03 -13.98
N THR A 330 11.39 2.85 -13.32
CA THR A 330 12.56 3.49 -13.94
C THR A 330 13.85 3.13 -13.21
N GLY A 331 14.97 3.28 -13.95
CA GLY A 331 16.31 3.09 -13.43
C GLY A 331 17.31 3.89 -14.27
N PRO A 332 18.60 3.84 -13.94
CA PRO A 332 19.61 4.54 -14.74
C PRO A 332 19.54 4.13 -16.21
N GLY A 333 19.30 5.11 -17.10
CA GLY A 333 19.24 4.92 -18.54
C GLY A 333 17.89 4.39 -19.10
N SER A 334 16.83 4.26 -18.26
CA SER A 334 15.50 3.79 -18.68
C SER A 334 14.35 4.74 -18.26
N ARG A 335 14.67 5.97 -17.87
CA ARG A 335 13.71 7.04 -17.60
C ARG A 335 13.02 7.51 -18.89
N ALA A 336 11.90 8.21 -18.77
CA ALA A 336 11.21 8.76 -19.94
C ALA A 336 12.09 9.75 -20.73
N SER A 337 12.90 10.56 -20.05
CA SER A 337 13.88 11.48 -20.65
C SER A 337 15.06 10.79 -21.37
N ASP A 338 15.36 9.53 -21.03
CA ASP A 338 16.40 8.75 -21.73
C ASP A 338 16.00 8.34 -23.16
N CYS A 339 14.78 8.64 -23.58
CA CYS A 339 14.27 8.34 -24.90
C CYS A 339 15.10 9.02 -26.01
N ILE A 340 15.81 8.22 -26.81
CA ILE A 340 16.62 8.72 -27.94
C ILE A 340 15.78 9.06 -29.19
N ARG A 341 14.45 8.99 -29.10
CA ARG A 341 13.49 9.36 -30.12
C ARG A 341 13.63 8.59 -31.45
N CYS A 342 14.10 7.34 -31.42
CA CYS A 342 14.31 6.53 -32.62
C CYS A 342 13.01 6.13 -33.34
N GLY A 343 11.84 6.25 -32.71
CA GLY A 343 10.51 6.00 -33.28
C GLY A 343 10.17 4.51 -33.49
N GLN A 344 10.98 3.58 -33.01
CA GLN A 344 10.73 2.14 -33.18
C GLN A 344 9.45 1.71 -32.46
N CYS A 345 9.21 2.23 -31.25
CA CYS A 345 8.01 1.97 -30.45
C CYS A 345 6.71 2.40 -31.16
N GLU A 346 6.72 3.52 -31.90
CA GLU A 346 5.55 4.01 -32.63
C GLU A 346 5.22 3.16 -33.84
N ARG A 347 6.25 2.61 -34.52
CA ARG A 347 6.04 1.73 -35.71
C ARG A 347 5.33 0.44 -35.36
N VAL A 348 5.50 -0.05 -34.13
CA VAL A 348 4.94 -1.34 -33.71
C VAL A 348 3.72 -1.17 -32.78
N CYS A 349 3.31 0.07 -32.50
CA CYS A 349 2.17 0.34 -31.64
C CYS A 349 0.84 0.10 -32.38
N PRO A 350 0.01 -0.89 -31.97
CA PRO A 350 -1.29 -1.14 -32.62
C PRO A 350 -2.30 0.01 -32.40
N GLN A 351 -2.08 0.85 -31.41
CA GLN A 351 -2.93 2.00 -31.10
C GLN A 351 -2.44 3.29 -31.78
N HIS A 352 -1.35 3.25 -32.53
CA HIS A 352 -0.75 4.39 -33.23
C HIS A 352 -0.48 5.60 -32.30
N LEU A 353 -0.10 5.35 -31.03
CA LEU A 353 0.17 6.39 -30.06
C LEU A 353 1.42 7.19 -30.44
N PRO A 354 1.43 8.53 -30.24
CA PRO A 354 2.62 9.36 -30.41
C PRO A 354 3.56 9.19 -29.20
N ILE A 355 4.15 7.99 -29.07
CA ILE A 355 4.87 7.54 -27.87
C ILE A 355 6.03 8.47 -27.51
N ARG A 356 6.76 8.99 -28.50
CA ARG A 356 7.89 9.90 -28.28
C ARG A 356 7.44 11.22 -27.65
N GLN A 357 6.27 11.74 -28.04
CA GLN A 357 5.69 12.93 -27.44
C GLN A 357 5.19 12.63 -26.05
N LEU A 358 4.44 11.54 -25.88
CA LEU A 358 3.92 11.13 -24.58
C LEU A 358 5.03 10.87 -23.54
N LEU A 359 6.17 10.30 -23.95
CA LEU A 359 7.32 10.15 -23.06
C LEU A 359 7.92 11.51 -22.64
N GLN A 360 7.89 12.53 -23.51
CA GLN A 360 8.29 13.88 -23.09
C GLN A 360 7.34 14.48 -22.06
N ASP A 361 6.05 14.23 -22.19
CA ASP A 361 5.05 14.71 -21.25
C ASP A 361 5.18 13.97 -19.90
N VAL A 362 5.45 12.67 -19.92
CA VAL A 362 5.82 11.88 -18.73
C VAL A 362 7.08 12.47 -18.06
N ALA A 363 8.14 12.72 -18.81
CA ALA A 363 9.38 13.31 -18.24
C ALA A 363 9.13 14.68 -17.61
N LYS A 364 8.32 15.54 -18.23
CA LYS A 364 7.95 16.85 -17.65
C LYS A 364 7.18 16.71 -16.33
N GLU A 365 6.36 15.67 -16.20
CA GLU A 365 5.55 15.47 -14.99
C GLU A 365 6.38 14.91 -13.84
N PHE A 366 7.20 13.90 -14.07
CA PHE A 366 7.87 13.13 -13.03
C PHE A 366 9.35 13.53 -12.80
N GLU A 367 10.02 14.17 -13.77
CA GLU A 367 11.46 14.46 -13.69
C GLU A 367 11.72 15.97 -13.48
N LYS A 368 10.88 16.61 -12.68
CA LYS A 368 11.09 18.01 -12.25
C LYS A 368 12.29 18.01 -11.31
N GLY A 369 13.45 18.51 -11.81
CA GLY A 369 14.67 18.72 -11.05
C GLY A 369 14.54 19.78 -9.98
#